data_06b4ddbcc1b23f795231edf1e17f934b
#
_entry.id   06b4ddbcc1b23f795231edf1e17f934b
#
_cell.length_a   1.000
_cell.length_b   1.000
_cell.length_c   1.000
_cell.angle_alpha   90.00
_cell.angle_beta   90.00
_cell.angle_gamma   90.00
#
_symmetry.space_group_name_H-M   'P 1'
#
loop_
_entity.id
_entity.type
_entity.pdbx_description
1 polymer ?
#
loop_
_entity_poly.entity_id
_entity_poly.type
_entity_poly.pdbx_seq_one_letter_code
_entity_poly.pdbx_strand_id
1 'polypeptide(L)'
;MLELFYLEPLGKPIDGKGPIKGELFDMPIERKAPGVIYRQPVNEPLQTGIKSIDAMIPIGRGQRELVIGDRQTGKTTVCIDAILNQKEC
;
A
#
# COMPACT_ATOMS: atom_id res chain seq x y z
N MET A 1 8.77 -7.25 11.18
CA MET A 1 8.13 -5.98 11.62
C MET A 1 8.55 -4.87 10.68
N LEU A 2 7.59 -4.16 10.10
CA LEU A 2 7.88 -2.99 9.28
C LEU A 2 7.98 -1.76 10.19
N GLU A 3 9.12 -1.09 10.15
CA GLU A 3 9.29 0.18 10.83
C GLU A 3 8.99 1.31 9.85
N LEU A 4 8.20 2.26 10.31
CA LEU A 4 7.85 3.44 9.52
C LEU A 4 8.82 4.58 9.84
N PHE A 5 9.46 5.13 8.81
CA PHE A 5 10.38 6.24 8.93
C PHE A 5 9.80 7.47 8.25
N TYR A 6 9.93 8.61 8.92
CA TYR A 6 9.59 9.91 8.34
C TYR A 6 10.87 10.66 7.98
N LEU A 7 11.06 10.88 6.68
CA LEU A 7 12.27 11.48 6.14
C LEU A 7 11.95 12.71 5.30
N GLU A 8 12.86 13.67 5.29
CA GLU A 8 12.84 14.69 4.25
C GLU A 8 13.42 14.11 2.93
N PRO A 9 13.22 14.78 1.78
CA PRO A 9 13.69 14.26 0.48
C PRO A 9 15.20 13.99 0.40
N LEU A 10 16.01 14.66 1.22
CA LEU A 10 17.46 14.46 1.29
C LEU A 10 17.87 13.35 2.26
N GLY A 11 16.93 12.66 2.85
CA GLY A 11 17.18 11.50 3.71
C GLY A 11 17.38 11.77 5.18
N LYS A 12 17.24 13.02 5.63
CA LYS A 12 17.34 13.33 7.05
C LYS A 12 16.06 12.95 7.80
N PRO A 13 16.17 12.31 8.98
CA PRO A 13 14.97 11.97 9.76
C PRO A 13 14.32 13.22 10.33
N ILE A 14 12.98 13.28 10.26
CA ILE A 14 12.18 14.42 10.73
C ILE A 14 11.22 14.06 11.88
N ASP A 15 11.22 12.81 12.30
CA ASP A 15 10.32 12.31 13.35
C ASP A 15 10.88 12.37 14.76
N GLY A 16 12.11 12.86 14.92
CA GLY A 16 12.75 12.97 16.23
C GLY A 16 13.24 11.68 16.84
N LYS A 17 13.21 10.56 16.10
CA LYS A 17 13.64 9.24 16.59
C LYS A 17 15.13 8.97 16.41
N GLY A 18 15.89 9.96 15.96
CA GLY A 18 17.33 9.85 15.74
C GLY A 18 17.70 9.30 14.35
N PRO A 19 18.98 9.05 14.11
CA PRO A 19 19.45 8.59 12.81
C PRO A 19 18.93 7.19 12.47
N ILE A 20 18.79 6.94 11.17
CA ILE A 20 18.37 5.63 10.66
C ILE A 20 19.55 4.66 10.75
N LYS A 21 19.29 3.48 11.28
CA LYS A 21 20.27 2.40 11.33
C LYS A 21 20.06 1.45 10.15
N GLY A 22 21.15 0.96 9.57
CA GLY A 22 21.14 0.02 8.46
C GLY A 22 21.91 0.53 7.26
N GLU A 23 21.87 -0.23 6.19
CA GLU A 23 22.48 0.17 4.93
C GLU A 23 21.63 1.20 4.21
N LEU A 24 22.25 2.30 3.80
CA LEU A 24 21.59 3.39 3.10
C LEU A 24 22.21 3.52 1.70
N PHE A 25 21.36 3.71 0.71
CA PHE A 25 21.76 3.90 -0.68
C PHE A 25 21.17 5.20 -1.20
N ASP A 26 21.98 5.93 -1.99
CA ASP A 26 21.47 7.07 -2.72
C ASP A 26 20.67 6.59 -3.93
N MET A 27 19.46 7.08 -4.06
CA MET A 27 18.59 6.75 -5.19
C MET A 27 18.06 8.02 -5.83
N PRO A 28 17.92 8.07 -7.18
CA PRO A 28 17.30 9.22 -7.84
C PRO A 28 15.86 9.41 -7.35
N ILE A 29 15.45 10.66 -7.15
CA ILE A 29 14.06 11.00 -6.77
C ILE A 29 13.10 10.60 -7.89
N GLU A 30 13.49 10.88 -9.14
CA GLU A 30 12.71 10.49 -10.30
C GLU A 30 13.29 9.25 -10.96
N ARG A 31 12.47 8.21 -11.07
CA ARG A 31 12.84 6.98 -11.76
C ARG A 31 11.68 6.49 -12.59
N LYS A 32 11.99 5.94 -13.76
CA LYS A 32 11.00 5.27 -14.58
C LYS A 32 10.63 3.94 -13.93
N ALA A 33 9.33 3.74 -13.69
CA ALA A 33 8.84 2.48 -13.14
C ALA A 33 9.09 1.33 -14.13
N PRO A 34 9.29 0.10 -13.62
CA PRO A 34 9.40 -1.08 -14.49
C PRO A 34 8.17 -1.22 -15.38
N GLY A 35 8.39 -1.61 -16.64
CA GLY A 35 7.32 -1.87 -17.58
C GLY A 35 6.52 -3.13 -17.23
N VAL A 36 5.42 -3.36 -17.95
CA VAL A 36 4.53 -4.51 -17.70
C VAL A 36 5.28 -5.85 -17.74
N ILE A 37 6.27 -5.98 -18.63
CA ILE A 37 7.03 -7.22 -18.79
C ILE A 37 7.85 -7.57 -17.53
N TYR A 38 8.34 -6.56 -16.82
CA TYR A 38 9.20 -6.73 -15.65
C TYR A 38 8.44 -6.77 -14.32
N ARG A 39 7.13 -6.60 -14.35
CA ARG A 39 6.30 -6.63 -13.15
C ARG A 39 5.79 -8.03 -12.88
N GLN A 40 5.75 -8.38 -11.59
CA GLN A 40 5.14 -9.62 -11.15
C GLN A 40 3.62 -9.57 -11.39
N PRO A 41 3.02 -10.65 -11.90
CA PRO A 41 1.56 -10.68 -12.08
C PRO A 41 0.83 -10.68 -10.74
N VAL A 42 -0.37 -10.11 -10.73
CA VAL A 42 -1.25 -10.14 -9.57
C VAL A 42 -1.85 -11.54 -9.47
N ASN A 43 -1.42 -12.31 -8.47
CA ASN A 43 -1.84 -13.71 -8.31
C ASN A 43 -2.19 -14.09 -6.86
N GLU A 44 -2.06 -13.16 -5.91
CA GLU A 44 -2.42 -13.38 -4.52
C GLU A 44 -3.70 -12.63 -4.18
N PRO A 45 -4.73 -13.31 -3.64
CA PRO A 45 -5.96 -12.63 -3.28
C PRO A 45 -5.79 -11.76 -2.04
N LEU A 46 -6.44 -10.61 -2.04
CA LEU A 46 -6.58 -9.75 -0.88
C LEU A 46 -7.91 -10.08 -0.20
N GLN A 47 -7.85 -10.56 1.03
CA GLN A 47 -9.04 -10.88 1.82
C GLN A 47 -9.57 -9.60 2.46
N THR A 48 -10.59 -8.99 1.85
CA THR A 48 -11.15 -7.73 2.35
C THR A 48 -12.05 -7.93 3.56
N GLY A 49 -12.59 -9.14 3.74
CA GLY A 49 -13.59 -9.43 4.78
C GLY A 49 -15.01 -9.04 4.40
N ILE A 50 -15.21 -8.49 3.21
CA ILE A 50 -16.52 -8.11 2.70
C ILE A 50 -16.97 -9.18 1.72
N LYS A 51 -18.06 -9.90 2.04
CA LYS A 51 -18.49 -11.08 1.28
C LYS A 51 -18.74 -10.78 -0.19
N SER A 52 -19.40 -9.67 -0.51
CA SER A 52 -19.71 -9.33 -1.90
C SER A 52 -18.46 -9.06 -2.72
N ILE A 53 -17.45 -8.46 -2.13
CA ILE A 53 -16.19 -8.18 -2.82
C ILE A 53 -15.39 -9.46 -3.00
N ASP A 54 -15.19 -10.21 -1.93
CA ASP A 54 -14.36 -11.42 -1.97
C ASP A 54 -14.95 -12.53 -2.84
N ALA A 55 -16.27 -12.63 -2.89
CA ALA A 55 -16.95 -13.67 -3.65
C ALA A 55 -17.21 -13.31 -5.12
N MET A 56 -17.53 -12.05 -5.40
CA MET A 56 -17.99 -11.64 -6.73
C MET A 56 -16.99 -10.82 -7.51
N ILE A 57 -16.21 -9.98 -6.83
CA ILE A 57 -15.26 -9.07 -7.46
C ILE A 57 -13.94 -9.14 -6.66
N PRO A 58 -13.24 -10.28 -6.69
CA PRO A 58 -12.04 -10.46 -5.89
C PRO A 58 -10.95 -9.46 -6.28
N ILE A 59 -10.24 -8.97 -5.28
CA ILE A 59 -9.14 -8.03 -5.45
C ILE A 59 -7.84 -8.77 -5.16
N GLY A 60 -6.83 -8.55 -5.99
CA GLY A 60 -5.50 -9.12 -5.79
C GLY A 60 -4.54 -8.13 -5.13
N ARG A 61 -3.56 -8.65 -4.43
CA ARG A 61 -2.50 -7.83 -3.83
C ARG A 61 -1.64 -7.20 -4.92
N GLY A 62 -1.48 -5.89 -4.86
CA GLY A 62 -0.80 -5.12 -5.88
C GLY A 62 -1.70 -4.58 -6.98
N GLN A 63 -2.99 -4.88 -6.96
CA GLN A 63 -3.96 -4.37 -7.91
C GLN A 63 -4.31 -2.92 -7.61
N ARG A 64 -4.58 -2.15 -8.66
CA ARG A 64 -5.13 -0.81 -8.55
C ARG A 64 -6.64 -0.89 -8.67
N GLU A 65 -7.34 -0.34 -7.71
CA GLU A 65 -8.80 -0.41 -7.63
C GLU A 65 -9.39 0.98 -7.44
N LEU A 66 -10.47 1.27 -8.15
CA LEU A 66 -11.20 2.52 -8.01
C LEU A 66 -12.45 2.30 -7.15
N VAL A 67 -12.57 3.09 -6.09
CA VAL A 67 -13.79 3.14 -5.26
C VAL A 67 -14.43 4.50 -5.45
N ILE A 68 -15.57 4.55 -6.15
CA ILE A 68 -16.24 5.78 -6.53
C ILE A 68 -17.64 5.85 -5.92
N GLY A 69 -18.04 7.04 -5.51
CA GLY A 69 -19.39 7.29 -4.97
C GLY A 69 -19.51 8.72 -4.47
N ASP A 70 -20.71 9.11 -4.15
CA ASP A 70 -21.01 10.42 -3.58
C ASP A 70 -20.46 10.55 -2.16
N ARG A 71 -20.57 11.75 -1.59
CA ARG A 71 -20.15 12.01 -0.22
C ARG A 71 -20.94 11.12 0.75
N GLN A 72 -20.25 10.60 1.76
CA GLN A 72 -20.84 9.81 2.87
C GLN A 72 -21.53 8.52 2.40
N THR A 73 -21.08 7.92 1.32
CA THR A 73 -21.61 6.65 0.83
C THR A 73 -20.83 5.42 1.32
N GLY A 74 -19.85 5.62 2.20
CA GLY A 74 -19.07 4.52 2.77
C GLY A 74 -17.82 4.13 1.99
N LYS A 75 -17.36 4.95 1.06
CA LYS A 75 -16.15 4.67 0.26
C LYS A 75 -14.90 4.42 1.14
N THR A 76 -14.64 5.36 2.03
CA THR A 76 -13.51 5.27 2.95
C THR A 76 -13.68 4.13 3.94
N THR A 77 -14.89 3.89 4.41
CA THR A 77 -15.21 2.80 5.33
C THR A 77 -14.87 1.44 4.73
N VAL A 78 -15.19 1.21 3.46
CA VAL A 78 -14.82 -0.03 2.76
C VAL A 78 -13.31 -0.23 2.73
N CYS A 79 -12.57 0.81 2.40
CA CYS A 79 -11.11 0.75 2.36
C CYS A 79 -10.50 0.48 3.74
N ILE A 80 -11.00 1.16 4.77
CA ILE A 80 -10.53 0.99 6.15
C ILE A 80 -10.84 -0.42 6.67
N ASP A 81 -12.02 -0.94 6.41
CA ASP A 81 -12.40 -2.30 6.82
C ASP A 81 -11.51 -3.34 6.15
N ALA A 82 -11.17 -3.15 4.88
CA ALA A 82 -10.24 -4.03 4.19
C ALA A 82 -8.86 -4.01 4.84
N ILE A 83 -8.36 -2.83 5.24
CA ILE A 83 -7.08 -2.67 5.94
C ILE A 83 -7.11 -3.36 7.30
N LEU A 84 -8.16 -3.14 8.08
CA LEU A 84 -8.31 -3.72 9.42
C LEU A 84 -8.37 -5.25 9.38
N ASN A 85 -8.83 -5.83 8.28
CA ASN A 85 -8.89 -7.27 8.10
C ASN A 85 -7.53 -7.89 7.80
N GLN A 86 -6.46 -7.10 7.62
CA GLN A 86 -5.12 -7.58 7.29
C GLN A 86 -4.23 -7.73 8.54
N LYS A 87 -4.77 -8.26 9.63
CA LYS A 87 -4.06 -8.31 10.92
C LYS A 87 -2.82 -9.22 10.93
N GLU A 88 -2.76 -10.18 10.05
CA GLU A 88 -1.68 -11.18 10.00
C GLU A 88 -0.70 -10.96 8.84
N CYS A 89 -0.75 -9.81 8.23
CA CYS A 89 0.13 -9.48 7.09
C CYS A 89 1.32 -8.64 7.49
#